data_06cc72bf24fa5f9263501d7e70e22e36
#
_entry.id   06cc72bf24fa5f9263501d7e70e22e36
#
_cell.length_a   1.000
_cell.length_b   1.000
_cell.length_c   1.000
_cell.angle_alpha   90.00
_cell.angle_beta   90.00
_cell.angle_gamma   90.00
#
_symmetry.space_group_name_H-M   'P 1'
#
loop_
_entity.id
_entity.type
_entity.pdbx_description
1 polymer ?
#
loop_
_entity_poly.entity_id
_entity_poly.type
_entity_poly.pdbx_seq_one_letter_code
_entity_poly.pdbx_strand_id
1 'polypeptide(L)'
;MRALLHVMGCRLNAAEGARIRGALEAAGWEVREDGSPGEAPADAFVLHSCAVTGAAQAEALRRVRAAKRAGIPEIVVAGCVANVAPEAELREAGATDVVSRRASAATGLAAIVGAALRGAVAPERLSFATTRAPVKIQDGCSFRCSYCIVPDARGEPRSRPFDEILSECSALVARGYREIVLSGVNVACWREGGRTLSSLVCAVAALPGLARVRMGSVEPRTTEEEVVALMGEPEARLCPMLHYPLQSGSDRILRAMRRRYTAAQYRGAVERALARVPRLGLGADVIAGFPGETDADFEETVRLVRDYPFSNLHVFPYSERPGTPAAAMPGAVPVRVRRERARALIAIGEEKRAAFAASLAGAEADVLVERVGPDGTASGWTGQYLRARIPGRSPADAGALLRVRVLRAEGDALVAAPV
;
A
#
# COMPACT_ATOMS: atom_id res chain seq x y z
N MET A 1 16.64 25.83 -7.69
CA MET A 1 17.05 24.45 -8.08
C MET A 1 15.83 23.60 -8.30
N ARG A 2 15.84 22.71 -9.28
CA ARG A 2 14.69 21.85 -9.65
C ARG A 2 15.02 20.39 -9.36
N ALA A 3 14.17 19.74 -8.55
CA ALA A 3 14.29 18.32 -8.22
C ALA A 3 13.18 17.52 -8.93
N LEU A 4 13.55 16.46 -9.62
CA LEU A 4 12.61 15.44 -10.09
C LEU A 4 12.52 14.35 -9.02
N LEU A 5 11.41 14.27 -8.31
CA LEU A 5 11.12 13.24 -7.31
C LEU A 5 10.32 12.11 -7.96
N HIS A 6 10.85 10.91 -7.91
CA HIS A 6 10.15 9.71 -8.38
C HIS A 6 9.90 8.75 -7.21
N VAL A 7 8.63 8.55 -6.87
CA VAL A 7 8.21 7.65 -5.80
C VAL A 7 7.53 6.43 -6.39
N MET A 8 8.06 5.24 -6.08
CA MET A 8 7.49 3.99 -6.57
C MET A 8 7.37 2.95 -5.46
N GLY A 9 6.29 2.18 -5.51
CA GLY A 9 6.04 1.10 -4.57
C GLY A 9 4.72 1.19 -3.84
N CYS A 10 4.73 0.94 -2.53
CA CYS A 10 3.52 0.82 -1.71
C CYS A 10 3.08 2.17 -1.09
N ARG A 11 1.95 2.15 -0.38
CA ARG A 11 1.43 3.33 0.36
C ARG A 11 2.41 3.89 1.38
N LEU A 12 3.27 3.05 1.95
CA LEU A 12 4.34 3.49 2.84
C LEU A 12 5.34 4.38 2.10
N ASN A 13 5.74 3.96 0.88
CA ASN A 13 6.60 4.77 0.03
C ASN A 13 5.92 6.09 -0.37
N ALA A 14 4.63 6.08 -0.63
CA ALA A 14 3.89 7.31 -0.91
C ALA A 14 3.88 8.28 0.29
N ALA A 15 3.66 7.78 1.51
CA ALA A 15 3.74 8.59 2.72
C ALA A 15 5.15 9.17 2.96
N GLU A 16 6.19 8.38 2.70
CA GLU A 16 7.58 8.79 2.81
C GLU A 16 7.97 9.77 1.67
N GLY A 17 7.44 9.57 0.47
CA GLY A 17 7.62 10.47 -0.68
C GLY A 17 7.07 11.86 -0.42
N ALA A 18 5.87 11.95 0.17
CA ALA A 18 5.29 13.24 0.57
C ALA A 18 6.17 13.99 1.59
N ARG A 19 6.83 13.26 2.51
CA ARG A 19 7.80 13.86 3.44
C ARG A 19 9.05 14.36 2.73
N ILE A 20 9.60 13.57 1.79
CA ILE A 20 10.75 13.98 0.98
C ILE A 20 10.40 15.26 0.21
N ARG A 21 9.24 15.28 -0.47
CA ARG A 21 8.75 16.46 -1.19
C ARG A 21 8.68 17.69 -0.28
N GLY A 22 7.97 17.60 0.84
CA GLY A 22 7.81 18.72 1.77
C GLY A 22 9.14 19.23 2.34
N ALA A 23 10.12 18.35 2.56
CA ALA A 23 11.47 18.75 3.00
C ALA A 23 12.25 19.47 1.91
N LEU A 24 12.17 18.99 0.67
CA LEU A 24 12.81 19.64 -0.49
C LEU A 24 12.22 21.02 -0.75
N GLU A 25 10.89 21.15 -0.76
CA GLU A 25 10.19 22.43 -0.92
C GLU A 25 10.57 23.41 0.22
N ALA A 26 10.67 22.91 1.47
CA ALA A 26 11.13 23.71 2.60
C ALA A 26 12.56 24.21 2.46
N ALA A 27 13.41 23.45 1.75
CA ALA A 27 14.79 23.81 1.46
C ALA A 27 14.93 24.68 0.18
N GLY A 28 13.84 25.12 -0.42
CA GLY A 28 13.81 26.01 -1.58
C GLY A 28 13.95 25.32 -2.93
N TRP A 29 13.70 23.98 -3.00
CA TRP A 29 13.66 23.26 -4.26
C TRP A 29 12.27 23.37 -4.90
N GLU A 30 12.24 23.58 -6.21
CA GLU A 30 11.05 23.33 -7.02
C GLU A 30 10.96 21.83 -7.30
N VAL A 31 9.94 21.13 -6.74
CA VAL A 31 9.81 19.70 -6.84
C VAL A 31 8.75 19.32 -7.89
N ARG A 32 9.15 18.52 -8.87
CA ARG A 32 8.24 17.84 -9.79
C ARG A 32 8.14 16.37 -9.39
N GLU A 33 6.92 15.92 -9.24
CA GLU A 33 6.56 14.50 -9.23
C GLU A 33 6.04 14.16 -10.62
N ASP A 34 6.21 12.90 -11.04
CA ASP A 34 5.85 12.40 -12.36
C ASP A 34 6.63 13.08 -13.51
N GLY A 35 7.11 12.25 -14.38
CA GLY A 35 7.97 12.61 -15.49
C GLY A 35 9.14 11.65 -15.59
N SER A 36 9.69 11.55 -16.77
CA SER A 36 10.89 10.77 -17.01
C SER A 36 12.13 11.66 -16.96
N PRO A 37 13.25 11.14 -16.44
CA PRO A 37 14.52 11.86 -16.56
C PRO A 37 14.81 12.23 -18.03
N GLY A 38 15.08 13.53 -18.27
CA GLY A 38 15.34 14.06 -19.61
C GLY A 38 14.13 14.71 -20.29
N GLU A 39 12.90 14.56 -19.80
CA GLU A 39 11.73 15.28 -20.34
C GLU A 39 11.76 16.79 -20.06
N ALA A 40 12.39 17.19 -18.97
CA ALA A 40 12.67 18.58 -18.67
C ALA A 40 13.95 18.70 -17.84
N PRO A 41 14.63 19.87 -17.88
CA PRO A 41 15.82 20.13 -17.09
C PRO A 41 15.56 19.93 -15.59
N ALA A 42 16.45 19.19 -14.92
CA ALA A 42 16.45 19.01 -13.48
C ALA A 42 17.88 19.09 -12.95
N ASP A 43 18.04 19.74 -11.80
CA ASP A 43 19.35 19.84 -11.13
C ASP A 43 19.62 18.60 -10.26
N ALA A 44 18.53 17.90 -9.87
CA ALA A 44 18.60 16.68 -9.10
C ALA A 44 17.50 15.67 -9.47
N PHE A 45 17.80 14.37 -9.27
CA PHE A 45 16.85 13.28 -9.35
C PHE A 45 16.82 12.54 -8.00
N VAL A 46 15.67 12.47 -7.36
CA VAL A 46 15.48 11.73 -6.11
C VAL A 46 14.58 10.54 -6.38
N LEU A 47 15.12 9.34 -6.22
CA LEU A 47 14.37 8.10 -6.35
C LEU A 47 14.06 7.51 -4.97
N HIS A 48 12.79 7.44 -4.60
CA HIS A 48 12.32 6.71 -3.42
C HIS A 48 11.61 5.44 -3.85
N SER A 49 12.23 4.27 -3.62
CA SER A 49 11.90 3.05 -4.35
C SER A 49 11.60 1.85 -3.45
N CYS A 50 10.77 0.95 -3.98
CA CYS A 50 10.50 -0.39 -3.47
C CYS A 50 11.59 -1.38 -3.92
N ALA A 51 11.76 -2.47 -3.16
CA ALA A 51 12.61 -3.60 -3.51
C ALA A 51 11.99 -4.96 -3.14
N VAL A 52 10.68 -5.01 -2.95
CA VAL A 52 9.99 -6.24 -2.54
C VAL A 52 10.05 -7.31 -3.63
N THR A 53 10.08 -6.91 -4.90
CA THR A 53 10.27 -7.82 -6.05
C THR A 53 11.52 -7.48 -6.82
N GLY A 54 12.09 -8.47 -7.53
CA GLY A 54 13.21 -8.25 -8.46
C GLY A 54 12.85 -7.25 -9.57
N ALA A 55 11.61 -7.26 -10.05
CA ALA A 55 11.12 -6.32 -11.04
C ALA A 55 11.16 -4.86 -10.52
N ALA A 56 10.77 -4.63 -9.26
CA ALA A 56 10.83 -3.31 -8.65
C ALA A 56 12.29 -2.80 -8.52
N GLN A 57 13.22 -3.67 -8.14
CA GLN A 57 14.65 -3.31 -8.08
C GLN A 57 15.20 -3.01 -9.48
N ALA A 58 14.89 -3.84 -10.48
CA ALA A 58 15.33 -3.63 -11.86
C ALA A 58 14.77 -2.30 -12.42
N GLU A 59 13.52 -1.95 -12.11
CA GLU A 59 12.94 -0.65 -12.48
C GLU A 59 13.68 0.51 -11.82
N ALA A 60 13.99 0.41 -10.51
CA ALA A 60 14.75 1.42 -9.80
C ALA A 60 16.10 1.67 -10.49
N LEU A 61 16.85 0.62 -10.82
CA LEU A 61 18.13 0.73 -11.52
C LEU A 61 17.98 1.34 -12.92
N ARG A 62 16.90 0.99 -13.65
CA ARG A 62 16.62 1.61 -14.97
C ARG A 62 16.42 3.12 -14.86
N ARG A 63 15.68 3.57 -13.82
CA ARG A 63 15.42 5.00 -13.57
C ARG A 63 16.70 5.75 -13.22
N VAL A 64 17.56 5.18 -12.38
CA VAL A 64 18.87 5.75 -12.04
C VAL A 64 19.75 5.89 -13.30
N ARG A 65 19.83 4.82 -14.12
CA ARG A 65 20.58 4.89 -15.40
C ARG A 65 20.00 5.92 -16.38
N ALA A 66 18.67 6.09 -16.39
CA ALA A 66 18.03 7.11 -17.21
C ALA A 66 18.40 8.52 -16.74
N ALA A 67 18.40 8.78 -15.44
CA ALA A 67 18.83 10.07 -14.89
C ALA A 67 20.30 10.38 -15.20
N LYS A 68 21.18 9.38 -15.08
CA LYS A 68 22.60 9.51 -15.49
C LYS A 68 22.74 9.87 -16.97
N ARG A 69 22.02 9.16 -17.87
CA ARG A 69 22.07 9.47 -19.32
C ARG A 69 21.51 10.85 -19.65
N ALA A 70 20.54 11.33 -18.88
CA ALA A 70 19.99 12.69 -19.02
C ALA A 70 20.93 13.78 -18.50
N GLY A 71 22.10 13.43 -17.96
CA GLY A 71 23.10 14.38 -17.46
C GLY A 71 22.70 15.07 -16.15
N ILE A 72 21.77 14.49 -15.37
CA ILE A 72 21.37 15.05 -14.07
C ILE A 72 22.54 14.91 -13.11
N PRO A 73 23.06 16.03 -12.54
CA PRO A 73 24.31 16.01 -11.78
C PRO A 73 24.19 15.35 -10.41
N GLU A 74 23.04 15.45 -9.77
CA GLU A 74 22.81 14.90 -8.42
C GLU A 74 21.69 13.83 -8.47
N ILE A 75 22.04 12.59 -8.13
CA ILE A 75 21.14 11.43 -8.21
C ILE A 75 21.12 10.73 -6.85
N VAL A 76 20.05 10.96 -6.09
CA VAL A 76 19.86 10.40 -4.73
C VAL A 76 18.93 9.22 -4.79
N VAL A 77 19.35 8.06 -4.26
CA VAL A 77 18.55 6.85 -4.16
C VAL A 77 18.20 6.57 -2.70
N ALA A 78 16.91 6.39 -2.42
CA ALA A 78 16.38 6.13 -1.08
C ALA A 78 15.30 5.01 -1.09
N GLY A 79 14.80 4.66 0.09
CA GLY A 79 13.75 3.65 0.26
C GLY A 79 14.28 2.23 0.39
N CYS A 80 13.42 1.25 0.10
CA CYS A 80 13.75 -0.17 0.30
C CYS A 80 14.97 -0.59 -0.53
N VAL A 81 15.09 -0.12 -1.77
CA VAL A 81 16.20 -0.48 -2.65
C VAL A 81 17.55 -0.06 -2.08
N ALA A 82 17.63 1.13 -1.46
CA ALA A 82 18.86 1.64 -0.84
C ALA A 82 19.33 0.81 0.36
N ASN A 83 18.45 -0.03 0.91
CA ASN A 83 18.75 -0.87 2.08
C ASN A 83 19.10 -2.32 1.72
N VAL A 84 18.72 -2.80 0.53
CA VAL A 84 18.89 -4.21 0.15
C VAL A 84 19.73 -4.42 -1.10
N ALA A 85 19.78 -3.47 -2.04
CA ALA A 85 20.70 -3.55 -3.17
C ALA A 85 22.13 -3.25 -2.70
N PRO A 86 23.15 -3.89 -3.27
CA PRO A 86 24.54 -3.50 -3.05
C PRO A 86 24.73 -2.02 -3.43
N GLU A 87 25.34 -1.22 -2.57
CA GLU A 87 25.57 0.21 -2.84
C GLU A 87 26.41 0.40 -4.11
N ALA A 88 27.39 -0.49 -4.35
CA ALA A 88 28.21 -0.47 -5.57
C ALA A 88 27.35 -0.57 -6.85
N GLU A 89 26.30 -1.43 -6.86
CA GLU A 89 25.38 -1.56 -8.00
C GLU A 89 24.59 -0.28 -8.26
N LEU A 90 24.16 0.41 -7.20
CA LEU A 90 23.44 1.69 -7.31
C LEU A 90 24.35 2.80 -7.82
N ARG A 91 25.61 2.87 -7.33
CA ARG A 91 26.60 3.85 -7.76
C ARG A 91 27.05 3.61 -9.21
N GLU A 92 27.27 2.36 -9.62
CA GLU A 92 27.55 1.99 -11.00
C GLU A 92 26.41 2.40 -11.94
N ALA A 93 25.15 2.20 -11.51
CA ALA A 93 23.98 2.66 -12.24
C ALA A 93 23.93 4.19 -12.39
N GLY A 94 24.62 4.94 -11.52
CA GLY A 94 24.73 6.40 -11.59
C GLY A 94 24.29 7.16 -10.36
N ALA A 95 23.96 6.49 -9.25
CA ALA A 95 23.65 7.18 -8.00
C ALA A 95 24.88 7.95 -7.48
N THR A 96 24.72 9.24 -7.21
CA THR A 96 25.74 10.05 -6.53
C THR A 96 25.68 9.81 -5.02
N ASP A 97 24.46 9.59 -4.50
CA ASP A 97 24.22 9.35 -3.10
C ASP A 97 23.19 8.24 -2.87
N VAL A 98 23.40 7.48 -1.78
CA VAL A 98 22.51 6.40 -1.35
C VAL A 98 22.09 6.64 0.10
N VAL A 99 20.82 6.98 0.31
CA VAL A 99 20.26 7.24 1.62
C VAL A 99 19.68 5.94 2.19
N SER A 100 20.52 5.18 2.86
CA SER A 100 20.13 3.94 3.54
C SER A 100 19.90 4.18 5.04
N ARG A 101 19.23 3.23 5.71
CA ARG A 101 19.08 3.23 7.16
C ARG A 101 20.39 3.11 7.93
N ARG A 102 21.43 2.59 7.27
CA ARG A 102 22.76 2.33 7.86
C ARG A 102 23.73 3.47 7.62
N ALA A 103 23.46 4.34 6.62
CA ALA A 103 24.30 5.45 6.31
C ALA A 103 24.12 6.57 7.34
N SER A 104 25.21 6.95 7.99
CA SER A 104 25.31 8.16 8.82
C SER A 104 25.73 9.33 7.96
N ALA A 105 25.17 10.51 8.29
CA ALA A 105 25.65 11.84 7.87
C ALA A 105 25.91 12.01 6.35
N ALA A 106 24.86 12.02 5.56
CA ALA A 106 24.87 12.62 4.23
C ALA A 106 24.95 14.16 4.37
N THR A 107 25.51 14.83 3.38
CA THR A 107 25.47 16.28 3.21
C THR A 107 24.53 16.67 2.07
N GLY A 108 24.24 17.96 1.89
CA GLY A 108 23.45 18.44 0.75
C GLY A 108 22.04 17.82 0.67
N LEU A 109 21.65 17.47 -0.56
CA LEU A 109 20.34 16.90 -0.88
C LEU A 109 20.08 15.56 -0.14
N ALA A 110 21.08 14.70 -0.05
CA ALA A 110 20.98 13.43 0.65
C ALA A 110 20.69 13.60 2.15
N ALA A 111 21.22 14.66 2.78
CA ALA A 111 20.89 15.00 4.16
C ALA A 111 19.43 15.41 4.33
N ILE A 112 18.90 16.22 3.40
CA ILE A 112 17.47 16.62 3.38
C ILE A 112 16.57 15.39 3.26
N VAL A 113 16.85 14.50 2.29
CA VAL A 113 16.11 13.26 2.10
C VAL A 113 16.18 12.37 3.34
N GLY A 114 17.35 12.20 3.93
CA GLY A 114 17.56 11.41 5.14
C GLY A 114 16.79 11.97 6.35
N ALA A 115 16.80 13.26 6.55
CA ALA A 115 16.05 13.94 7.61
C ALA A 115 14.53 13.77 7.42
N ALA A 116 14.03 13.92 6.19
CA ALA A 116 12.63 13.69 5.84
C ALA A 116 12.17 12.27 6.19
N LEU A 117 12.97 11.26 5.87
CA LEU A 117 12.67 9.85 6.16
C LEU A 117 12.69 9.53 7.65
N ARG A 118 13.43 10.28 8.46
CA ARG A 118 13.43 10.19 9.93
C ARG A 118 12.29 10.97 10.60
N GLY A 119 11.47 11.67 9.83
CA GLY A 119 10.29 12.38 10.36
C GLY A 119 10.47 13.88 10.57
N ALA A 120 11.61 14.47 10.20
CA ALA A 120 11.89 15.91 10.38
C ALA A 120 11.18 16.79 9.34
N VAL A 121 9.87 16.62 9.20
CA VAL A 121 9.03 17.44 8.30
C VAL A 121 7.75 17.81 9.01
N ALA A 122 7.45 19.09 9.01
CA ALA A 122 6.22 19.62 9.61
C ALA A 122 5.00 19.05 8.83
N PRO A 123 3.97 18.55 9.55
CA PRO A 123 2.80 17.91 8.93
C PRO A 123 2.09 18.81 7.90
N GLU A 124 2.12 20.12 8.08
CA GLU A 124 1.50 21.12 7.20
C GLU A 124 2.13 21.16 5.79
N ARG A 125 3.32 20.59 5.64
CA ARG A 125 4.02 20.52 4.34
C ARG A 125 3.73 19.23 3.57
N LEU A 126 2.99 18.28 4.17
CA LEU A 126 2.69 17.01 3.50
C LEU A 126 1.58 17.21 2.46
N SER A 127 1.78 16.74 1.25
CA SER A 127 0.75 16.77 0.20
C SER A 127 0.76 15.47 -0.60
N PHE A 128 -0.42 15.10 -1.09
CA PHE A 128 -0.64 13.89 -1.89
C PHE A 128 -1.43 14.24 -3.14
N ALA A 129 -1.12 13.59 -4.24
CA ALA A 129 -1.84 13.76 -5.51
C ALA A 129 -3.27 13.18 -5.49
N THR A 130 -3.66 12.51 -4.40
CA THR A 130 -4.98 11.90 -4.23
C THR A 130 -5.76 12.60 -3.13
N THR A 131 -7.08 12.43 -3.11
CA THR A 131 -7.97 12.92 -2.04
C THR A 131 -7.82 12.15 -0.72
N ARG A 132 -7.01 11.10 -0.72
CA ARG A 132 -6.73 10.22 0.41
C ARG A 132 -5.29 10.39 0.85
N ALA A 133 -5.08 10.58 2.15
CA ALA A 133 -3.76 10.80 2.73
C ALA A 133 -3.23 9.54 3.43
N PRO A 134 -2.21 8.86 2.90
CA PRO A 134 -1.54 7.77 3.61
C PRO A 134 -0.69 8.32 4.76
N VAL A 135 -0.96 7.86 5.97
CA VAL A 135 -0.20 8.18 7.18
C VAL A 135 0.52 6.93 7.67
N LYS A 136 1.85 7.01 7.72
CA LYS A 136 2.67 5.92 8.25
C LYS A 136 2.53 5.88 9.77
N ILE A 137 1.97 4.77 10.31
CA ILE A 137 1.84 4.57 11.76
C ILE A 137 2.81 3.52 12.30
N GLN A 138 3.29 2.60 11.44
CA GLN A 138 4.14 1.49 11.81
C GLN A 138 5.15 1.21 10.70
N ASP A 139 6.35 0.76 11.04
CA ASP A 139 7.40 0.37 10.09
C ASP A 139 8.15 -0.86 10.60
N GLY A 140 8.79 -1.59 9.67
CA GLY A 140 9.55 -2.79 10.00
C GLY A 140 8.69 -4.01 10.35
N CYS A 141 9.31 -5.21 10.43
CA CYS A 141 8.62 -6.47 10.72
C CYS A 141 9.56 -7.52 11.30
N SER A 142 9.10 -8.24 12.34
CA SER A 142 9.82 -9.36 12.97
C SER A 142 9.32 -10.75 12.56
N PHE A 143 8.40 -10.86 11.60
CA PHE A 143 7.80 -12.15 11.24
C PHE A 143 8.76 -13.06 10.49
N ARG A 144 9.71 -12.52 9.78
CA ARG A 144 10.77 -13.25 9.07
C ARG A 144 10.24 -14.39 8.19
N CYS A 145 9.15 -14.10 7.44
CA CYS A 145 8.65 -15.02 6.42
C CYS A 145 9.77 -15.36 5.44
N SER A 146 9.85 -16.62 5.01
CA SER A 146 11.03 -17.13 4.28
C SER A 146 11.29 -16.45 2.92
N TYR A 147 10.28 -15.84 2.32
CA TYR A 147 10.36 -15.12 1.04
C TYR A 147 10.58 -13.60 1.18
N CYS A 148 10.47 -13.08 2.40
CA CYS A 148 10.26 -11.64 2.59
C CYS A 148 11.56 -10.90 2.89
N ILE A 149 11.86 -9.90 2.06
CA ILE A 149 13.02 -9.01 2.20
C ILE A 149 12.73 -7.79 3.10
N VAL A 150 11.48 -7.62 3.55
CA VAL A 150 11.07 -6.43 4.33
C VAL A 150 11.84 -6.25 5.64
N PRO A 151 12.13 -7.30 6.43
CA PRO A 151 12.96 -7.13 7.63
C PRO A 151 14.34 -6.54 7.33
N ASP A 152 14.97 -6.91 6.22
CA ASP A 152 16.26 -6.38 5.80
C ASP A 152 16.15 -4.95 5.25
N ALA A 153 15.07 -4.68 4.50
CA ALA A 153 14.81 -3.37 3.93
C ALA A 153 14.37 -2.33 4.96
N ARG A 154 13.54 -2.72 5.96
CA ARG A 154 12.89 -1.79 6.91
C ARG A 154 13.21 -2.01 8.37
N GLY A 155 13.87 -3.14 8.72
CA GLY A 155 14.31 -3.50 10.07
C GLY A 155 13.22 -4.00 11.00
N GLU A 156 13.52 -3.95 12.29
CA GLU A 156 12.63 -4.39 13.35
C GLU A 156 11.36 -3.52 13.43
N PRO A 157 10.25 -4.08 13.94
CA PRO A 157 8.98 -3.35 14.03
C PRO A 157 9.09 -2.15 14.95
N ARG A 158 8.55 -1.02 14.50
CA ARG A 158 8.47 0.23 15.26
C ARG A 158 7.11 0.86 15.05
N SER A 159 6.44 1.20 16.14
CA SER A 159 5.25 2.05 16.13
C SER A 159 5.65 3.51 16.21
N ARG A 160 4.94 4.37 15.48
CA ARG A 160 5.07 5.81 15.67
C ARG A 160 4.28 6.25 16.92
N PRO A 161 4.71 7.31 17.61
CA PRO A 161 3.99 7.87 18.73
C PRO A 161 2.56 8.30 18.36
N PHE A 162 1.62 8.03 19.27
CA PHE A 162 0.19 8.31 19.09
C PHE A 162 -0.06 9.80 18.80
N ASP A 163 0.55 10.69 19.59
CA ASP A 163 0.32 12.13 19.47
C ASP A 163 0.89 12.70 18.17
N GLU A 164 2.02 12.16 17.69
CA GLU A 164 2.58 12.52 16.37
C GLU A 164 1.65 12.12 15.23
N ILE A 165 1.04 10.92 15.32
CA ILE A 165 0.08 10.44 14.31
C ILE A 165 -1.15 11.34 14.30
N LEU A 166 -1.72 11.66 15.47
CA LEU A 166 -2.88 12.53 15.57
C LEU A 166 -2.59 13.94 15.05
N SER A 167 -1.46 14.52 15.41
CA SER A 167 -1.03 15.83 14.90
C SER A 167 -0.94 15.85 13.38
N GLU A 168 -0.30 14.82 12.78
CA GLU A 168 -0.21 14.69 11.33
C GLU A 168 -1.58 14.52 10.68
N CYS A 169 -2.44 13.67 11.24
CA CYS A 169 -3.81 13.49 10.75
C CYS A 169 -4.62 14.78 10.82
N SER A 170 -4.54 15.51 11.94
CA SER A 170 -5.23 16.79 12.14
C SER A 170 -4.80 17.84 11.11
N ALA A 171 -3.50 17.99 10.88
CA ALA A 171 -2.97 18.91 9.88
C ALA A 171 -3.43 18.55 8.45
N LEU A 172 -3.46 17.26 8.11
CA LEU A 172 -3.97 16.80 6.82
C LEU A 172 -5.47 17.07 6.65
N VAL A 173 -6.26 16.82 7.69
CA VAL A 173 -7.71 17.13 7.68
C VAL A 173 -7.96 18.63 7.53
N ALA A 174 -7.21 19.47 8.24
CA ALA A 174 -7.28 20.93 8.11
C ALA A 174 -6.96 21.41 6.68
N ARG A 175 -6.18 20.65 5.91
CA ARG A 175 -5.87 20.91 4.50
C ARG A 175 -6.89 20.31 3.53
N GLY A 176 -7.99 19.75 4.02
CA GLY A 176 -9.10 19.26 3.21
C GLY A 176 -9.06 17.76 2.86
N TYR A 177 -8.10 16.98 3.36
CA TYR A 177 -8.14 15.53 3.19
C TYR A 177 -9.28 14.91 3.99
N ARG A 178 -10.14 14.15 3.32
CA ARG A 178 -11.36 13.58 3.90
C ARG A 178 -11.21 12.11 4.27
N GLU A 179 -10.20 11.42 3.77
CA GLU A 179 -9.87 10.03 4.14
C GLU A 179 -8.41 9.94 4.58
N ILE A 180 -8.17 9.41 5.78
CA ILE A 180 -6.84 9.02 6.27
C ILE A 180 -6.67 7.53 6.05
N VAL A 181 -5.53 7.14 5.44
CA VAL A 181 -5.17 5.73 5.23
C VAL A 181 -4.05 5.36 6.19
N LEU A 182 -4.37 4.72 7.31
CA LEU A 182 -3.38 4.23 8.26
C LEU A 182 -2.53 3.14 7.62
N SER A 183 -1.26 3.41 7.45
CA SER A 183 -0.34 2.59 6.65
C SER A 183 0.84 2.09 7.48
N GLY A 184 1.26 0.86 7.20
CA GLY A 184 2.39 0.21 7.87
C GLY A 184 2.81 -1.04 7.13
N VAL A 185 3.89 -1.66 7.58
CA VAL A 185 4.28 -3.01 7.11
C VAL A 185 3.30 -4.06 7.64
N ASN A 186 2.93 -3.91 8.91
CA ASN A 186 1.86 -4.68 9.56
C ASN A 186 1.14 -3.74 10.54
N VAL A 187 0.08 -3.11 10.04
CA VAL A 187 -0.69 -2.11 10.78
C VAL A 187 -1.25 -2.68 12.09
N ALA A 188 -1.66 -3.95 12.11
CA ALA A 188 -2.19 -4.61 13.29
C ALA A 188 -1.17 -4.76 14.44
N CYS A 189 0.13 -4.58 14.18
CA CYS A 189 1.18 -4.62 15.20
C CYS A 189 1.44 -3.25 15.85
N TRP A 190 0.71 -2.21 15.48
CA TRP A 190 0.89 -0.91 16.13
C TRP A 190 0.45 -0.98 17.60
N ARG A 191 1.32 -0.54 18.50
CA ARG A 191 1.09 -0.44 19.94
C ARG A 191 1.97 0.67 20.50
N GLU A 192 1.45 1.43 21.45
CA GLU A 192 2.24 2.45 22.16
C GLU A 192 1.62 2.77 23.52
N GLY A 193 2.41 2.67 24.60
CA GLY A 193 2.00 3.09 25.93
C GLY A 193 0.71 2.40 26.43
N GLY A 194 0.49 1.12 26.08
CA GLY A 194 -0.74 0.38 26.40
C GLY A 194 -1.91 0.66 25.44
N ARG A 195 -1.79 1.61 24.52
CA ARG A 195 -2.79 1.89 23.48
C ARG A 195 -2.76 0.83 22.39
N THR A 196 -3.93 0.52 21.84
CA THR A 196 -4.16 -0.49 20.80
C THR A 196 -4.48 0.17 19.46
N LEU A 197 -4.48 -0.60 18.38
CA LEU A 197 -4.87 -0.09 17.06
C LEU A 197 -6.32 0.40 17.07
N SER A 198 -7.24 -0.28 17.76
CA SER A 198 -8.62 0.17 17.88
C SER A 198 -8.74 1.55 18.54
N SER A 199 -7.97 1.82 19.59
CA SER A 199 -7.94 3.15 20.23
C SER A 199 -7.39 4.24 19.30
N LEU A 200 -6.36 3.93 18.49
CA LEU A 200 -5.84 4.86 17.50
C LEU A 200 -6.86 5.15 16.39
N VAL A 201 -7.53 4.11 15.89
CA VAL A 201 -8.58 4.26 14.86
C VAL A 201 -9.70 5.16 15.37
N CYS A 202 -10.21 4.93 16.59
CA CYS A 202 -11.24 5.77 17.20
C CYS A 202 -10.80 7.23 17.32
N ALA A 203 -9.58 7.47 17.81
CA ALA A 203 -9.06 8.81 17.98
C ALA A 203 -8.90 9.57 16.63
N VAL A 204 -8.39 8.89 15.60
CA VAL A 204 -8.29 9.48 14.25
C VAL A 204 -9.68 9.72 13.66
N ALA A 205 -10.61 8.78 13.81
CA ALA A 205 -11.99 8.91 13.30
C ALA A 205 -12.77 10.06 13.96
N ALA A 206 -12.42 10.42 15.21
CA ALA A 206 -13.02 11.52 15.94
C ALA A 206 -12.54 12.91 15.47
N LEU A 207 -11.53 13.00 14.62
CA LEU A 207 -11.02 14.30 14.14
C LEU A 207 -12.11 15.09 13.40
N PRO A 208 -12.36 16.36 13.80
CA PRO A 208 -13.34 17.20 13.12
C PRO A 208 -13.00 17.39 11.64
N GLY A 209 -13.97 17.21 10.77
CA GLY A 209 -13.79 17.34 9.33
C GLY A 209 -13.32 16.06 8.60
N LEU A 210 -12.80 15.05 9.30
CA LEU A 210 -12.50 13.77 8.68
C LEU A 210 -13.80 13.02 8.33
N ALA A 211 -13.87 12.48 7.13
CA ALA A 211 -15.02 11.70 6.69
C ALA A 211 -14.89 10.22 7.04
N ARG A 212 -13.69 9.61 6.84
CA ARG A 212 -13.47 8.20 7.16
C ARG A 212 -12.00 7.84 7.31
N VAL A 213 -11.76 6.73 7.99
CA VAL A 213 -10.46 6.09 8.16
C VAL A 213 -10.41 4.81 7.32
N ARG A 214 -9.28 4.53 6.70
CA ARG A 214 -9.00 3.27 6.04
C ARG A 214 -7.74 2.65 6.61
N MET A 215 -7.68 1.34 6.68
CA MET A 215 -6.47 0.62 7.10
C MET A 215 -5.71 0.05 5.89
N GLY A 216 -4.40 -0.04 6.05
CA GLY A 216 -3.54 -0.89 5.22
C GLY A 216 -3.70 -2.38 5.52
N SER A 217 -2.77 -3.20 5.02
CA SER A 217 -2.76 -4.65 5.26
C SER A 217 -2.55 -4.98 6.73
N VAL A 218 -3.30 -5.96 7.21
CA VAL A 218 -3.25 -6.48 8.59
C VAL A 218 -3.14 -8.00 8.58
N GLU A 219 -2.40 -8.55 9.51
CA GLU A 219 -2.27 -10.01 9.63
C GLU A 219 -3.48 -10.62 10.35
N PRO A 220 -4.05 -11.74 9.84
CA PRO A 220 -5.26 -12.34 10.39
C PRO A 220 -5.17 -12.67 11.89
N ARG A 221 -3.99 -13.07 12.38
CA ARG A 221 -3.78 -13.46 13.78
C ARG A 221 -3.54 -12.30 14.74
N THR A 222 -3.16 -11.13 14.24
CA THR A 222 -2.82 -9.97 15.08
C THR A 222 -3.87 -8.88 15.01
N THR A 223 -4.89 -9.04 14.16
CA THR A 223 -6.01 -8.10 14.06
C THR A 223 -6.89 -8.23 15.29
N GLU A 224 -7.12 -7.10 15.96
CA GLU A 224 -8.02 -7.00 17.10
C GLU A 224 -9.48 -7.21 16.67
N GLU A 225 -10.26 -7.95 17.42
CA GLU A 225 -11.69 -8.16 17.15
C GLU A 225 -12.46 -6.84 17.21
N GLU A 226 -12.06 -5.94 18.11
CA GLU A 226 -12.59 -4.59 18.23
C GLU A 226 -12.44 -3.77 16.94
N VAL A 227 -11.30 -3.90 16.24
CA VAL A 227 -11.09 -3.22 14.96
C VAL A 227 -12.06 -3.74 13.90
N VAL A 228 -12.31 -5.06 13.88
CA VAL A 228 -13.29 -5.66 12.96
C VAL A 228 -14.71 -5.20 13.33
N ALA A 229 -15.03 -5.12 14.64
CA ALA A 229 -16.32 -4.62 15.11
C ALA A 229 -16.58 -3.18 14.64
N LEU A 230 -15.58 -2.29 14.78
CA LEU A 230 -15.68 -0.90 14.33
C LEU A 230 -15.99 -0.76 12.82
N MET A 231 -15.58 -1.72 11.99
CA MET A 231 -15.93 -1.69 10.56
C MET A 231 -17.41 -1.92 10.29
N GLY A 232 -18.12 -2.59 11.21
CA GLY A 232 -19.56 -2.82 11.16
C GLY A 232 -20.38 -1.67 11.72
N GLU A 233 -19.76 -0.67 12.34
CA GLU A 233 -20.39 0.46 13.02
C GLU A 233 -20.24 1.73 12.17
N PRO A 234 -21.33 2.26 11.56
CA PRO A 234 -21.24 3.46 10.70
C PRO A 234 -20.61 4.66 11.41
N GLU A 235 -20.91 4.84 12.69
CA GLU A 235 -20.42 5.97 13.50
C GLU A 235 -18.89 5.91 13.73
N ALA A 236 -18.30 4.72 13.65
CA ALA A 236 -16.85 4.56 13.77
C ALA A 236 -16.06 5.09 12.55
N ARG A 237 -16.75 5.41 11.46
CA ARG A 237 -16.14 5.95 10.22
C ARG A 237 -14.97 5.13 9.69
N LEU A 238 -14.86 3.85 10.06
CA LEU A 238 -13.84 2.94 9.56
C LEU A 238 -14.36 2.25 8.30
N CYS A 239 -13.59 2.35 7.22
CA CYS A 239 -13.97 1.71 5.95
C CYS A 239 -14.15 0.20 6.12
N PRO A 240 -15.28 -0.39 5.67
CA PRO A 240 -15.53 -1.83 5.74
C PRO A 240 -14.70 -2.59 4.70
N MET A 241 -13.39 -2.60 4.91
CA MET A 241 -12.42 -3.24 4.02
C MET A 241 -11.25 -3.81 4.82
N LEU A 242 -11.06 -5.12 4.74
CA LEU A 242 -9.92 -5.83 5.31
C LEU A 242 -9.02 -6.38 4.19
N HIS A 243 -7.73 -6.16 4.34
CA HIS A 243 -6.73 -6.81 3.51
C HIS A 243 -5.93 -7.80 4.37
N TYR A 244 -6.26 -9.09 4.23
CA TYR A 244 -5.62 -10.21 4.91
C TYR A 244 -4.71 -10.97 3.95
N PRO A 245 -3.35 -10.82 4.03
CA PRO A 245 -2.45 -11.56 3.18
C PRO A 245 -2.61 -13.07 3.37
N LEU A 246 -3.08 -13.78 2.34
CA LEU A 246 -3.26 -15.24 2.36
C LEU A 246 -1.96 -15.99 2.08
N GLN A 247 -1.22 -15.52 1.09
CA GLN A 247 0.02 -16.05 0.53
C GLN A 247 -0.14 -17.42 -0.16
N SER A 248 -0.77 -18.43 0.46
CA SER A 248 -1.08 -19.74 -0.10
C SER A 248 -2.27 -20.36 0.61
N GLY A 249 -3.03 -21.22 -0.05
CA GLY A 249 -4.10 -22.02 0.53
C GLY A 249 -3.61 -23.37 1.08
N SER A 250 -2.35 -23.75 0.81
CA SER A 250 -1.76 -25.00 1.27
C SER A 250 -0.99 -24.83 2.58
N ASP A 251 -1.35 -25.62 3.62
CA ASP A 251 -0.66 -25.59 4.90
C ASP A 251 0.82 -26.01 4.79
N ARG A 252 1.14 -26.86 3.83
CA ARG A 252 2.53 -27.27 3.57
C ARG A 252 3.34 -26.06 3.08
N ILE A 253 2.80 -25.31 2.15
CA ILE A 253 3.44 -24.10 1.60
C ILE A 253 3.45 -22.96 2.63
N LEU A 254 2.36 -22.73 3.36
CA LEU A 254 2.32 -21.75 4.45
C LEU A 254 3.41 -22.00 5.50
N ARG A 255 3.64 -23.27 5.86
CA ARG A 255 4.70 -23.68 6.77
C ARG A 255 6.09 -23.40 6.19
N ALA A 256 6.32 -23.74 4.91
CA ALA A 256 7.56 -23.44 4.20
C ALA A 256 7.81 -21.92 4.07
N MET A 257 6.75 -21.13 3.89
CA MET A 257 6.77 -19.68 3.92
C MET A 257 7.00 -19.10 5.33
N ARG A 258 7.01 -19.92 6.39
CA ARG A 258 7.07 -19.51 7.80
C ARG A 258 5.89 -18.61 8.19
N ARG A 259 4.69 -18.87 7.62
CA ARG A 259 3.48 -18.16 8.03
C ARG A 259 3.05 -18.64 9.43
N ARG A 260 2.48 -17.72 10.20
CA ARG A 260 2.12 -17.99 11.60
C ARG A 260 0.65 -18.44 11.73
N TYR A 261 0.04 -18.93 10.66
CA TYR A 261 -1.32 -19.46 10.61
C TYR A 261 -1.44 -20.60 9.59
N THR A 262 -2.46 -21.42 9.78
CA THR A 262 -2.91 -22.44 8.83
C THR A 262 -4.03 -21.90 7.94
N ALA A 263 -4.32 -22.61 6.84
CA ALA A 263 -5.47 -22.29 5.98
C ALA A 263 -6.79 -22.30 6.77
N ALA A 264 -6.96 -23.25 7.72
CA ALA A 264 -8.14 -23.28 8.60
C ALA A 264 -8.23 -22.04 9.51
N GLN A 265 -7.13 -21.61 10.10
CA GLN A 265 -7.10 -20.38 10.92
C GLN A 265 -7.38 -19.12 10.09
N TYR A 266 -6.89 -19.06 8.85
CA TYR A 266 -7.19 -17.99 7.91
C TYR A 266 -8.69 -17.97 7.59
N ARG A 267 -9.28 -19.13 7.24
CA ARG A 267 -10.72 -19.28 6.99
C ARG A 267 -11.54 -18.76 8.16
N GLY A 268 -11.25 -19.22 9.38
CA GLY A 268 -11.97 -18.79 10.58
C GLY A 268 -11.88 -17.28 10.85
N ALA A 269 -10.73 -16.63 10.56
CA ALA A 269 -10.60 -15.18 10.69
C ALA A 269 -11.46 -14.43 9.65
N VAL A 270 -11.48 -14.90 8.41
CA VAL A 270 -12.31 -14.35 7.33
C VAL A 270 -13.80 -14.52 7.64
N GLU A 271 -14.22 -15.71 8.09
CA GLU A 271 -15.62 -16.03 8.42
C GLU A 271 -16.14 -15.15 9.55
N ARG A 272 -15.35 -14.96 10.64
CA ARG A 272 -15.72 -14.04 11.71
C ARG A 272 -15.86 -12.60 11.21
N ALA A 273 -14.96 -12.15 10.36
CA ALA A 273 -15.03 -10.80 9.80
C ALA A 273 -16.26 -10.61 8.91
N LEU A 274 -16.57 -11.57 8.03
CA LEU A 274 -17.73 -11.54 7.15
C LEU A 274 -19.06 -11.61 7.94
N ALA A 275 -19.10 -12.39 9.02
CA ALA A 275 -20.27 -12.47 9.91
C ALA A 275 -20.51 -11.14 10.66
N ARG A 276 -19.44 -10.44 11.03
CA ARG A 276 -19.52 -9.16 11.77
C ARG A 276 -19.83 -7.97 10.88
N VAL A 277 -19.30 -7.96 9.65
CA VAL A 277 -19.36 -6.82 8.73
C VAL A 277 -20.06 -7.24 7.44
N PRO A 278 -21.35 -7.01 7.31
CA PRO A 278 -22.06 -7.24 6.05
C PRO A 278 -21.42 -6.43 4.89
N ARG A 279 -21.24 -7.04 3.75
CA ARG A 279 -20.63 -6.41 2.56
C ARG A 279 -19.19 -5.91 2.80
N LEU A 280 -18.42 -6.65 3.62
CA LEU A 280 -17.01 -6.38 3.81
C LEU A 280 -16.24 -6.52 2.49
N GLY A 281 -15.49 -5.49 2.13
CA GLY A 281 -14.47 -5.62 1.08
C GLY A 281 -13.32 -6.48 1.60
N LEU A 282 -13.10 -7.65 1.00
CA LEU A 282 -12.04 -8.57 1.40
C LEU A 282 -10.91 -8.56 0.38
N GLY A 283 -9.72 -8.14 0.80
CA GLY A 283 -8.51 -8.20 0.00
C GLY A 283 -7.53 -9.26 0.48
N ALA A 284 -6.71 -9.80 -0.44
CA ALA A 284 -5.61 -10.68 -0.09
C ALA A 284 -4.43 -10.55 -1.05
N ASP A 285 -3.22 -10.89 -0.53
CA ASP A 285 -2.04 -11.14 -1.35
C ASP A 285 -1.85 -12.65 -1.49
N VAL A 286 -1.48 -13.12 -2.68
CA VAL A 286 -1.17 -14.53 -2.98
C VAL A 286 0.12 -14.63 -3.77
N ILE A 287 0.99 -15.56 -3.40
CA ILE A 287 2.24 -15.86 -4.10
C ILE A 287 2.05 -17.19 -4.84
N ALA A 288 2.18 -17.16 -6.17
CA ALA A 288 2.08 -18.33 -7.03
C ALA A 288 3.48 -18.86 -7.39
N GLY A 289 3.68 -20.18 -7.25
CA GLY A 289 4.93 -20.84 -7.62
C GLY A 289 6.06 -20.63 -6.62
N PHE A 290 5.74 -20.65 -5.33
CA PHE A 290 6.73 -20.71 -4.26
C PHE A 290 7.60 -21.97 -4.39
N PRO A 291 8.91 -21.97 -3.99
CA PRO A 291 9.75 -23.16 -4.08
C PRO A 291 9.10 -24.40 -3.44
N GLY A 292 9.06 -25.50 -4.20
CA GLY A 292 8.41 -26.73 -3.80
C GLY A 292 6.89 -26.78 -3.93
N GLU A 293 6.22 -25.73 -4.40
CA GLU A 293 4.77 -25.74 -4.66
C GLU A 293 4.41 -26.74 -5.77
N THR A 294 3.61 -27.76 -5.44
CA THR A 294 3.07 -28.74 -6.39
C THR A 294 1.77 -28.23 -7.00
N ASP A 295 1.24 -28.97 -8.01
CA ASP A 295 -0.08 -28.67 -8.56
C ASP A 295 -1.19 -28.87 -7.52
N ALA A 296 -1.07 -29.89 -6.64
CA ALA A 296 -2.01 -30.12 -5.56
C ALA A 296 -2.04 -28.92 -4.56
N ASP A 297 -0.89 -28.35 -4.18
CA ASP A 297 -0.82 -27.17 -3.33
C ASP A 297 -1.44 -25.94 -4.00
N PHE A 298 -1.21 -25.79 -5.31
CA PHE A 298 -1.81 -24.71 -6.08
C PHE A 298 -3.32 -24.84 -6.12
N GLU A 299 -3.86 -26.05 -6.33
CA GLU A 299 -5.31 -26.32 -6.33
C GLU A 299 -5.94 -26.04 -4.94
N GLU A 300 -5.23 -26.29 -3.82
CA GLU A 300 -5.70 -25.87 -2.50
C GLU A 300 -5.84 -24.34 -2.41
N THR A 301 -4.90 -23.62 -2.99
CA THR A 301 -4.96 -22.14 -3.06
C THR A 301 -6.12 -21.66 -3.93
N VAL A 302 -6.33 -22.26 -5.10
CA VAL A 302 -7.45 -21.96 -6.00
C VAL A 302 -8.78 -22.21 -5.30
N ARG A 303 -8.96 -23.34 -4.62
CA ARG A 303 -10.19 -23.67 -3.87
C ARG A 303 -10.48 -22.61 -2.81
N LEU A 304 -9.47 -22.27 -1.97
CA LEU A 304 -9.65 -21.26 -0.92
C LEU A 304 -10.04 -19.91 -1.52
N VAL A 305 -9.40 -19.47 -2.61
CA VAL A 305 -9.75 -18.21 -3.28
C VAL A 305 -11.19 -18.26 -3.84
N ARG A 306 -11.63 -19.39 -4.34
CA ARG A 306 -13.01 -19.55 -4.86
C ARG A 306 -14.07 -19.56 -3.75
N ASP A 307 -13.76 -20.11 -2.59
CA ASP A 307 -14.71 -20.26 -1.46
C ASP A 307 -15.15 -18.91 -0.86
N TYR A 308 -14.31 -17.85 -0.92
CA TYR A 308 -14.57 -16.57 -0.26
C TYR A 308 -14.83 -15.42 -1.24
N PRO A 309 -15.59 -14.38 -0.84
CA PRO A 309 -15.97 -13.26 -1.71
C PRO A 309 -14.87 -12.19 -1.75
N PHE A 310 -13.70 -12.53 -2.28
CA PHE A 310 -12.63 -11.55 -2.45
C PHE A 310 -13.06 -10.42 -3.39
N SER A 311 -12.93 -9.18 -2.93
CA SER A 311 -13.16 -7.97 -3.72
C SER A 311 -11.86 -7.41 -4.31
N ASN A 312 -10.70 -7.86 -3.81
CA ASN A 312 -9.39 -7.41 -4.29
C ASN A 312 -8.33 -8.49 -4.04
N LEU A 313 -7.84 -9.10 -5.09
CA LEU A 313 -6.80 -10.13 -5.01
C LEU A 313 -5.52 -9.63 -5.70
N HIS A 314 -4.46 -9.50 -4.94
CA HIS A 314 -3.13 -9.20 -5.47
C HIS A 314 -2.35 -10.50 -5.62
N VAL A 315 -2.05 -10.89 -6.85
CA VAL A 315 -1.32 -12.11 -7.15
C VAL A 315 0.07 -11.80 -7.65
N PHE A 316 1.05 -12.40 -7.02
CA PHE A 316 2.46 -12.26 -7.37
C PHE A 316 3.05 -13.60 -7.79
N PRO A 317 3.64 -13.73 -8.99
CA PRO A 317 4.52 -14.85 -9.23
C PRO A 317 5.69 -14.75 -8.26
N TYR A 318 6.08 -15.87 -7.65
CA TYR A 318 7.22 -15.87 -6.72
C TYR A 318 8.45 -15.23 -7.37
N SER A 319 9.07 -14.30 -6.64
CA SER A 319 10.25 -13.58 -7.06
C SER A 319 11.38 -13.85 -6.07
N GLU A 320 12.45 -14.45 -6.53
CA GLU A 320 13.64 -14.67 -5.72
C GLU A 320 14.20 -13.35 -5.20
N ARG A 321 14.47 -13.31 -3.91
CA ARG A 321 15.17 -12.17 -3.30
C ARG A 321 16.45 -12.66 -2.65
N PRO A 322 17.62 -12.26 -3.13
CA PRO A 322 18.90 -12.62 -2.54
C PRO A 322 18.91 -12.34 -1.03
N GLY A 323 19.46 -13.27 -0.26
CA GLY A 323 19.50 -13.18 1.20
C GLY A 323 18.26 -13.75 1.92
N THR A 324 17.14 -13.97 1.22
CA THR A 324 15.97 -14.62 1.84
C THR A 324 16.13 -16.15 1.89
N PRO A 325 15.64 -16.82 2.95
CA PRO A 325 15.71 -18.29 3.01
C PRO A 325 15.07 -18.99 1.81
N ALA A 326 13.97 -18.48 1.28
CA ALA A 326 13.27 -19.08 0.16
C ALA A 326 14.10 -19.08 -1.15
N ALA A 327 15.00 -18.13 -1.33
CA ALA A 327 15.87 -18.07 -2.51
C ALA A 327 16.87 -19.24 -2.58
N ALA A 328 17.16 -19.88 -1.43
CA ALA A 328 18.05 -21.03 -1.32
C ALA A 328 17.30 -22.38 -1.19
N MET A 329 15.96 -22.36 -1.21
CA MET A 329 15.17 -23.60 -1.10
C MET A 329 15.23 -24.44 -2.37
N PRO A 330 15.25 -25.77 -2.26
CA PRO A 330 15.14 -26.67 -3.40
C PRO A 330 13.72 -26.64 -3.98
N GLY A 331 13.56 -27.20 -5.17
CA GLY A 331 12.25 -27.33 -5.83
C GLY A 331 11.76 -26.01 -6.46
N ALA A 332 12.67 -25.22 -7.02
CA ALA A 332 12.32 -24.00 -7.73
C ALA A 332 11.30 -24.30 -8.84
N VAL A 333 10.12 -23.67 -8.77
CA VAL A 333 9.08 -23.78 -9.79
C VAL A 333 9.54 -23.00 -11.03
N PRO A 334 9.43 -23.57 -12.26
CA PRO A 334 9.82 -22.87 -13.46
C PRO A 334 9.07 -21.54 -13.64
N VAL A 335 9.75 -20.50 -14.12
CA VAL A 335 9.17 -19.13 -14.27
C VAL A 335 7.90 -19.15 -15.13
N ARG A 336 7.84 -20.00 -16.17
CA ARG A 336 6.65 -20.17 -17.00
C ARG A 336 5.45 -20.63 -16.16
N VAL A 337 5.64 -21.67 -15.33
CA VAL A 337 4.59 -22.22 -14.46
C VAL A 337 4.13 -21.20 -13.42
N ARG A 338 5.06 -20.44 -12.79
CA ARG A 338 4.69 -19.35 -11.85
C ARG A 338 3.78 -18.32 -12.53
N ARG A 339 4.10 -17.94 -13.76
CA ARG A 339 3.31 -16.96 -14.53
C ARG A 339 1.95 -17.51 -14.94
N GLU A 340 1.88 -18.79 -15.31
CA GLU A 340 0.64 -19.47 -15.65
C GLU A 340 -0.30 -19.53 -14.44
N ARG A 341 0.21 -20.00 -13.28
CA ARG A 341 -0.53 -20.03 -12.02
C ARG A 341 -0.98 -18.63 -11.56
N ALA A 342 -0.11 -17.63 -11.68
CA ALA A 342 -0.47 -16.26 -11.36
C ALA A 342 -1.59 -15.72 -12.25
N ARG A 343 -1.54 -15.98 -13.56
CA ARG A 343 -2.63 -15.58 -14.49
C ARG A 343 -3.96 -16.25 -14.15
N ALA A 344 -3.95 -17.53 -13.81
CA ALA A 344 -5.15 -18.25 -13.40
C ALA A 344 -5.79 -17.63 -12.15
N LEU A 345 -4.99 -17.31 -11.13
CA LEU A 345 -5.49 -16.65 -9.91
C LEU A 345 -5.94 -15.21 -10.16
N ILE A 346 -5.28 -14.46 -11.05
CA ILE A 346 -5.69 -13.11 -11.45
C ILE A 346 -7.08 -13.16 -12.09
N ALA A 347 -7.32 -14.08 -13.04
CA ALA A 347 -8.62 -14.25 -13.68
C ALA A 347 -9.72 -14.56 -12.66
N ILE A 348 -9.47 -15.49 -11.72
CA ILE A 348 -10.42 -15.77 -10.63
C ILE A 348 -10.65 -14.51 -9.77
N GLY A 349 -9.61 -13.75 -9.48
CA GLY A 349 -9.70 -12.50 -8.71
C GLY A 349 -10.56 -11.45 -9.41
N GLU A 350 -10.47 -11.32 -10.73
CA GLU A 350 -11.29 -10.43 -11.55
C GLU A 350 -12.76 -10.88 -11.55
N GLU A 351 -13.04 -12.18 -11.71
CA GLU A 351 -14.39 -12.75 -11.59
C GLU A 351 -15.00 -12.45 -10.22
N LYS A 352 -14.24 -12.68 -9.14
CA LYS A 352 -14.67 -12.42 -7.77
C LYS A 352 -14.95 -10.95 -7.51
N ARG A 353 -14.11 -10.07 -8.01
CA ARG A 353 -14.28 -8.62 -7.90
C ARG A 353 -15.55 -8.15 -8.61
N ALA A 354 -15.79 -8.64 -9.82
CA ALA A 354 -17.01 -8.35 -10.57
C ALA A 354 -18.26 -8.86 -9.84
N ALA A 355 -18.22 -10.09 -9.31
CA ALA A 355 -19.32 -10.66 -8.54
C ALA A 355 -19.59 -9.86 -7.24
N PHE A 356 -18.54 -9.44 -6.53
CA PHE A 356 -18.69 -8.58 -5.37
C PHE A 356 -19.27 -7.21 -5.73
N ALA A 357 -18.82 -6.59 -6.81
CA ALA A 357 -19.39 -5.33 -7.31
C ALA A 357 -20.88 -5.49 -7.65
N ALA A 358 -21.27 -6.57 -8.33
CA ALA A 358 -22.66 -6.86 -8.67
C ALA A 358 -23.54 -7.06 -7.41
N SER A 359 -23.00 -7.66 -6.35
CA SER A 359 -23.73 -7.86 -5.08
C SER A 359 -24.10 -6.57 -4.35
N LEU A 360 -23.49 -5.45 -4.72
CA LEU A 360 -23.79 -4.13 -4.14
C LEU A 360 -24.91 -3.39 -4.88
N ALA A 361 -25.47 -3.93 -5.96
CA ALA A 361 -26.58 -3.30 -6.68
C ALA A 361 -27.78 -3.07 -5.74
N GLY A 362 -28.38 -1.89 -5.81
CA GLY A 362 -29.47 -1.44 -4.93
C GLY A 362 -29.01 -0.99 -3.54
N ALA A 363 -27.75 -1.22 -3.16
CA ALA A 363 -27.22 -0.79 -1.87
C ALA A 363 -26.85 0.69 -1.85
N GLU A 364 -26.84 1.27 -0.65
CA GLU A 364 -26.23 2.57 -0.41
C GLU A 364 -24.74 2.42 -0.10
N ALA A 365 -23.96 3.38 -0.56
CA ALA A 365 -22.52 3.45 -0.33
C ALA A 365 -22.06 4.90 -0.20
N ASP A 366 -20.96 5.10 0.53
CA ASP A 366 -20.27 6.41 0.57
C ASP A 366 -19.10 6.39 -0.41
N VAL A 367 -19.08 7.32 -1.35
CA VAL A 367 -18.03 7.47 -2.36
C VAL A 367 -17.24 8.75 -2.11
N LEU A 368 -15.94 8.61 -1.86
CA LEU A 368 -15.04 9.75 -1.87
C LEU A 368 -14.65 10.05 -3.31
N VAL A 369 -15.07 11.22 -3.80
CA VAL A 369 -14.81 11.67 -5.18
C VAL A 369 -13.34 12.04 -5.31
N GLU A 370 -12.64 11.46 -6.29
CA GLU A 370 -11.25 11.82 -6.60
C GLU A 370 -11.17 12.90 -7.70
N ARG A 371 -12.04 12.77 -8.70
CA ARG A 371 -12.07 13.70 -9.83
C ARG A 371 -13.45 13.73 -10.46
N VAL A 372 -13.74 14.82 -11.16
CA VAL A 372 -14.88 14.95 -12.06
C VAL A 372 -14.35 15.16 -13.48
N GLY A 373 -14.80 14.34 -14.41
CA GLY A 373 -14.44 14.43 -15.81
C GLY A 373 -15.13 15.59 -16.51
N PRO A 374 -14.70 15.96 -17.74
CA PRO A 374 -15.30 17.03 -18.52
C PRO A 374 -16.76 16.73 -18.93
N ASP A 375 -17.15 15.46 -18.93
CA ASP A 375 -18.51 14.96 -19.17
C ASP A 375 -19.44 15.09 -17.93
N GLY A 376 -18.95 15.65 -16.83
CA GLY A 376 -19.68 15.73 -15.57
C GLY A 376 -19.79 14.39 -14.83
N THR A 377 -18.98 13.39 -15.17
CA THR A 377 -18.94 12.13 -14.42
C THR A 377 -17.91 12.19 -13.32
N ALA A 378 -18.36 12.15 -12.06
CA ALA A 378 -17.46 11.96 -10.92
C ALA A 378 -16.97 10.53 -10.85
N SER A 379 -15.70 10.35 -10.51
CA SER A 379 -15.10 9.05 -10.19
C SER A 379 -14.45 9.08 -8.82
N GLY A 380 -14.65 8.01 -8.06
CA GLY A 380 -14.14 7.93 -6.69
C GLY A 380 -14.10 6.49 -6.17
N TRP A 381 -13.93 6.35 -4.87
CA TRP A 381 -13.79 5.07 -4.19
C TRP A 381 -14.82 4.90 -3.09
N THR A 382 -15.44 3.72 -3.04
CA THR A 382 -16.30 3.32 -1.92
C THR A 382 -15.47 2.96 -0.68
N GLY A 383 -16.15 2.79 0.46
CA GLY A 383 -15.54 2.23 1.67
C GLY A 383 -14.92 0.84 1.44
N GLN A 384 -15.55 -0.02 0.64
CA GLN A 384 -15.10 -1.36 0.27
C GLN A 384 -13.94 -1.40 -0.74
N TYR A 385 -13.45 -0.23 -1.17
CA TYR A 385 -12.37 -0.11 -2.13
C TYR A 385 -12.74 -0.54 -3.57
N LEU A 386 -13.98 -0.27 -3.97
CA LEU A 386 -14.42 -0.36 -5.35
C LEU A 386 -14.48 1.03 -5.99
N ARG A 387 -14.18 1.12 -7.27
CA ARG A 387 -14.41 2.34 -8.05
C ARG A 387 -15.89 2.58 -8.23
N ALA A 388 -16.29 3.85 -8.18
CA ALA A 388 -17.65 4.25 -8.50
C ALA A 388 -17.64 5.43 -9.48
N ARG A 389 -18.63 5.45 -10.39
CA ARG A 389 -18.92 6.53 -11.31
C ARG A 389 -20.29 7.11 -10.97
N ILE A 390 -20.37 8.43 -10.88
CA ILE A 390 -21.56 9.17 -10.51
C ILE A 390 -21.78 10.26 -11.56
N PRO A 391 -22.71 10.07 -12.54
CA PRO A 391 -23.02 11.07 -13.54
C PRO A 391 -23.66 12.35 -12.95
N GLY A 392 -23.62 13.44 -13.70
CA GLY A 392 -24.31 14.71 -13.35
C GLY A 392 -23.68 15.44 -12.18
N ARG A 393 -22.34 15.43 -12.07
CA ARG A 393 -21.60 16.12 -11.01
C ARG A 393 -20.85 17.35 -11.48
N SER A 394 -20.58 18.26 -10.55
CA SER A 394 -19.80 19.46 -10.75
C SER A 394 -18.32 19.24 -10.38
N PRO A 395 -17.36 19.93 -11.01
CA PRO A 395 -15.97 19.93 -10.57
C PRO A 395 -15.79 20.26 -9.08
N ALA A 396 -16.69 21.03 -8.48
CA ALA A 396 -16.69 21.35 -7.05
C ALA A 396 -16.93 20.14 -6.15
N ASP A 397 -17.43 19.02 -6.68
CA ASP A 397 -17.61 17.78 -5.92
C ASP A 397 -16.29 17.02 -5.69
N ALA A 398 -15.18 17.40 -6.33
CA ALA A 398 -13.89 16.77 -6.09
C ALA A 398 -13.48 16.91 -4.61
N GLY A 399 -13.11 15.79 -3.99
CA GLY A 399 -12.82 15.71 -2.55
C GLY A 399 -14.05 15.54 -1.65
N ALA A 400 -15.27 15.63 -2.18
CA ALA A 400 -16.47 15.38 -1.38
C ALA A 400 -16.70 13.89 -1.11
N LEU A 401 -17.28 13.58 0.06
CA LEU A 401 -17.85 12.27 0.35
C LEU A 401 -19.34 12.31 0.02
N LEU A 402 -19.74 11.57 -1.01
CA LEU A 402 -21.13 11.52 -1.49
C LEU A 402 -21.81 10.23 -1.03
N ARG A 403 -23.00 10.35 -0.44
CA ARG A 403 -23.90 9.22 -0.23
C ARG A 403 -24.60 8.91 -1.56
N VAL A 404 -24.50 7.67 -2.00
CA VAL A 404 -25.03 7.23 -3.30
C VAL A 404 -25.76 5.90 -3.18
N ARG A 405 -26.69 5.67 -4.11
CA ARG A 405 -27.31 4.37 -4.36
C ARG A 405 -26.62 3.72 -5.55
N VAL A 406 -26.10 2.52 -5.38
CA VAL A 406 -25.52 1.73 -6.45
C VAL A 406 -26.62 1.28 -7.38
N LEU A 407 -26.58 1.70 -8.65
CA LEU A 407 -27.59 1.31 -9.67
C LEU A 407 -27.25 -0.04 -10.28
N ARG A 408 -26.00 -0.24 -10.65
CA ARG A 408 -25.47 -1.47 -11.24
C ARG A 408 -23.95 -1.54 -11.17
N ALA A 409 -23.41 -2.71 -11.42
CA ALA A 409 -21.97 -2.88 -11.68
C ALA A 409 -21.70 -2.87 -13.19
N GLU A 410 -20.57 -2.32 -13.58
CA GLU A 410 -19.98 -2.37 -14.92
C GLU A 410 -18.55 -2.92 -14.79
N GLY A 411 -18.41 -4.23 -15.01
CA GLY A 411 -17.16 -4.93 -14.71
C GLY A 411 -16.84 -4.86 -13.21
N ASP A 412 -15.71 -4.28 -12.86
CA ASP A 412 -15.24 -4.12 -11.49
C ASP A 412 -15.59 -2.75 -10.86
N ALA A 413 -16.31 -1.91 -11.58
CA ALA A 413 -16.73 -0.57 -11.15
C ALA A 413 -18.25 -0.51 -10.92
N LEU A 414 -18.66 0.44 -10.09
CA LEU A 414 -20.06 0.73 -9.79
C LEU A 414 -20.54 1.95 -10.56
N VAL A 415 -21.77 1.92 -11.06
CA VAL A 415 -22.50 3.10 -11.51
C VAL A 415 -23.51 3.44 -10.42
N ALA A 416 -23.50 4.67 -9.94
CA ALA A 416 -24.30 5.09 -8.81
C ALA A 416 -24.92 6.46 -9.05
N ALA A 417 -26.00 6.75 -8.30
CA ALA A 417 -26.66 8.06 -8.27
C ALA A 417 -26.69 8.58 -6.83
N PRO A 418 -26.68 9.89 -6.60
CA PRO A 418 -26.90 10.47 -5.28
C PRO A 418 -28.21 9.98 -4.65
N VAL A 419 -28.22 9.83 -3.32
CA VAL A 419 -29.43 9.57 -2.54
C VAL A 419 -30.06 10.88 -2.13
#